data_2a5880938daeba4b9d463153c4add7f7
#
_entry.id   2a5880938daeba4b9d463153c4add7f7
#
_cell.length_a   1.000
_cell.length_b   1.000
_cell.length_c   1.000
_cell.angle_alpha   90.00
_cell.angle_beta   90.00
_cell.angle_gamma   90.00
#
_symmetry.space_group_name_H-M   'P 1'
#
loop_
_entity.id
_entity.type
_entity.pdbx_description
1 polymer ?
#
loop_
_entity_poly.entity_id
_entity_poly.type
_entity_poly.pdbx_seq_one_letter_code
_entity_poly.pdbx_strand_id
1 'polypeptide(L)'
;MTHRLLEAVPRPRLEELASAPLPTRFGLFEMHVFSWDDANAHPALSKEHIALVHGDVRGQRRVPIRVHSECLTAEVFSSLKCDCNDQLEFAQAEVVRRGGGIILYLRQEGRGIGLANKVRAYALQADGADTIQANELLHLPVDARQYDVAAEMLRALEVKSVLLMTNNPDKREQLEALGIEVEGRLPVLVEANPHSVRYLQVKAAQMRHDLPHVLADRPLRHNGGTNGNVTSLETLLRRN
;
A
#
# COMPACT_ATOMS: atom_id res chain seq x y z
N MET A 1 20.35 43.10 -10.75
CA MET A 1 20.15 41.93 -9.84
C MET A 1 18.68 41.58 -9.88
N THR A 2 18.31 40.60 -10.69
CA THR A 2 16.94 40.17 -10.91
C THR A 2 16.59 39.14 -9.83
N HIS A 3 15.80 39.53 -8.84
CA HIS A 3 15.18 38.59 -7.90
C HIS A 3 14.27 37.63 -8.70
N ARG A 4 14.76 36.44 -8.95
CA ARG A 4 13.94 35.31 -9.39
C ARG A 4 12.99 34.98 -8.22
N LEU A 5 11.73 35.42 -8.31
CA LEU A 5 10.67 34.97 -7.42
C LEU A 5 10.67 33.44 -7.47
N LEU A 6 10.95 32.80 -6.35
CA LEU A 6 10.74 31.37 -6.17
C LEU A 6 9.22 31.18 -6.35
N GLU A 7 8.80 30.68 -7.50
CA GLU A 7 7.41 30.27 -7.71
C GLU A 7 7.10 29.24 -6.63
N ALA A 8 6.13 29.54 -5.81
CA ALA A 8 5.66 28.63 -4.78
C ALA A 8 5.17 27.36 -5.48
N VAL A 9 5.75 26.22 -5.14
CA VAL A 9 5.28 24.91 -5.62
C VAL A 9 3.78 24.80 -5.28
N PRO A 10 2.91 24.57 -6.29
CA PRO A 10 1.47 24.46 -6.04
C PRO A 10 1.22 23.39 -4.97
N ARG A 11 0.36 23.69 -3.99
CA ARG A 11 -0.04 22.68 -3.02
C ARG A 11 -0.81 21.58 -3.73
N PRO A 12 -0.57 20.30 -3.38
CA PRO A 12 -1.34 19.21 -3.92
C PRO A 12 -2.84 19.45 -3.74
N ARG A 13 -3.65 19.09 -4.73
CA ARG A 13 -5.10 19.32 -4.70
C ARG A 13 -5.83 18.00 -4.86
N LEU A 14 -6.76 17.75 -3.95
CA LEU A 14 -7.74 16.67 -4.06
C LEU A 14 -9.03 17.18 -4.71
N GLU A 15 -9.58 16.41 -5.65
CA GLU A 15 -10.88 16.67 -6.26
C GLU A 15 -11.65 15.35 -6.36
N GLU A 16 -12.89 15.33 -5.88
CA GLU A 16 -13.80 14.21 -6.10
C GLU A 16 -14.35 14.30 -7.53
N LEU A 17 -14.08 13.29 -8.34
CA LEU A 17 -14.46 13.24 -9.75
C LEU A 17 -15.84 12.61 -9.95
N ALA A 18 -16.15 11.57 -9.18
CA ALA A 18 -17.40 10.82 -9.31
C ALA A 18 -17.66 9.97 -8.06
N SER A 19 -18.94 9.68 -7.81
CA SER A 19 -19.32 8.63 -6.87
C SER A 19 -20.51 7.83 -7.39
N ALA A 20 -20.62 6.55 -6.98
CA ALA A 20 -21.72 5.67 -7.32
C ALA A 20 -21.80 4.47 -6.36
N PRO A 21 -23.02 3.91 -6.15
CA PRO A 21 -23.17 2.66 -5.43
C PRO A 21 -22.48 1.51 -6.15
N LEU A 22 -21.73 0.71 -5.40
CA LEU A 22 -21.01 -0.46 -5.88
C LEU A 22 -21.42 -1.70 -5.07
N PRO A 23 -22.30 -2.56 -5.59
CA PRO A 23 -22.57 -3.85 -4.99
C PRO A 23 -21.36 -4.77 -5.12
N THR A 24 -20.92 -5.35 -4.00
CA THR A 24 -19.82 -6.32 -3.96
C THR A 24 -20.27 -7.61 -3.29
N ARG A 25 -19.47 -8.66 -3.39
CA ARG A 25 -19.73 -9.91 -2.66
C ARG A 25 -19.68 -9.75 -1.12
N PHE A 26 -19.12 -8.66 -0.62
CA PHE A 26 -19.05 -8.38 0.81
C PHE A 26 -20.24 -7.52 1.29
N GLY A 27 -20.80 -6.70 0.42
CA GLY A 27 -21.89 -5.78 0.72
C GLY A 27 -21.95 -4.62 -0.27
N LEU A 28 -22.84 -3.69 0.01
CA LEU A 28 -22.99 -2.46 -0.78
C LEU A 28 -22.02 -1.39 -0.24
N PHE A 29 -21.21 -0.83 -1.13
CA PHE A 29 -20.36 0.31 -0.87
C PHE A 29 -20.78 1.50 -1.72
N GLU A 30 -20.48 2.71 -1.28
CA GLU A 30 -20.41 3.89 -2.13
C GLU A 30 -18.97 4.04 -2.58
N MET A 31 -18.72 3.99 -3.88
CA MET A 31 -17.40 4.16 -4.47
C MET A 31 -17.20 5.63 -4.84
N HIS A 32 -16.21 6.26 -4.26
CA HIS A 32 -15.77 7.61 -4.60
C HIS A 32 -14.45 7.55 -5.35
N VAL A 33 -14.33 8.28 -6.45
CA VAL A 33 -13.08 8.43 -7.21
C VAL A 33 -12.57 9.84 -7.01
N PHE A 34 -11.33 9.94 -6.53
CA PHE A 34 -10.65 11.20 -6.28
C PHE A 34 -9.45 11.36 -7.21
N SER A 35 -9.27 12.55 -7.74
CA SER A 35 -8.03 12.95 -8.40
C SER A 35 -7.11 13.60 -7.37
N TRP A 36 -5.82 13.26 -7.43
CA TRP A 36 -4.76 13.87 -6.64
C TRP A 36 -3.71 14.47 -7.56
N ASP A 37 -3.67 15.80 -7.61
CA ASP A 37 -2.69 16.50 -8.42
C ASP A 37 -1.52 16.96 -7.55
N ASP A 38 -0.46 16.14 -7.53
CA ASP A 38 0.79 16.40 -6.85
C ASP A 38 1.92 16.47 -7.89
N ALA A 39 2.53 17.64 -8.01
CA ALA A 39 3.65 17.87 -8.91
C ALA A 39 4.89 17.02 -8.58
N ASN A 40 4.99 16.49 -7.37
CA ASN A 40 6.10 15.65 -6.92
C ASN A 40 5.81 14.15 -7.06
N ALA A 41 4.58 13.77 -7.45
CA ALA A 41 4.22 12.37 -7.60
C ALA A 41 5.02 11.72 -8.74
N HIS A 42 5.39 10.43 -8.54
CA HIS A 42 6.09 9.69 -9.58
C HIS A 42 5.21 9.57 -10.85
N PRO A 43 5.71 9.91 -12.05
CA PRO A 43 4.90 9.96 -13.28
C PRO A 43 4.20 8.66 -13.69
N ALA A 44 4.71 7.51 -13.20
CA ALA A 44 4.12 6.20 -13.49
C ALA A 44 2.95 5.84 -12.56
N LEU A 45 2.62 6.67 -11.57
CA LEU A 45 1.49 6.45 -10.69
C LEU A 45 0.23 7.07 -11.25
N SER A 46 -0.91 6.44 -10.97
CA SER A 46 -2.21 7.03 -11.28
C SER A 46 -2.47 8.25 -10.41
N LYS A 47 -3.09 9.26 -10.98
CA LYS A 47 -3.62 10.39 -10.22
C LYS A 47 -4.97 10.09 -9.58
N GLU A 48 -5.66 9.03 -10.00
CA GLU A 48 -6.96 8.65 -9.46
C GLU A 48 -6.80 7.68 -8.30
N HIS A 49 -7.45 7.98 -7.19
CA HIS A 49 -7.52 7.12 -6.00
C HIS A 49 -8.97 6.85 -5.65
N ILE A 50 -9.23 5.80 -4.89
CA ILE A 50 -10.59 5.31 -4.65
C ILE A 50 -10.86 5.23 -3.15
N ALA A 51 -12.04 5.68 -2.71
CA ALA A 51 -12.60 5.31 -1.42
C ALA A 51 -13.83 4.41 -1.62
N LEU A 52 -13.84 3.25 -0.99
CA LEU A 52 -15.03 2.44 -0.83
C LEU A 52 -15.59 2.70 0.56
N VAL A 53 -16.74 3.34 0.64
CA VAL A 53 -17.41 3.73 1.88
C VAL A 53 -18.59 2.80 2.13
N HIS A 54 -18.65 2.19 3.30
CA HIS A 54 -19.80 1.42 3.76
C HIS A 54 -20.45 2.11 4.96
N GLY A 55 -21.75 2.28 4.94
CA GLY A 55 -22.50 2.97 5.99
C GLY A 55 -22.24 4.48 6.04
N ASP A 56 -22.77 5.13 7.07
CA ASP A 56 -22.58 6.56 7.30
C ASP A 56 -21.29 6.81 8.11
N VAL A 57 -20.33 7.51 7.51
CA VAL A 57 -19.02 7.80 8.11
C VAL A 57 -18.82 9.30 8.38
N ARG A 58 -19.68 10.16 7.79
CA ARG A 58 -19.56 11.61 7.87
C ARG A 58 -19.76 12.10 9.30
N GLY A 59 -18.81 12.87 9.79
CA GLY A 59 -18.81 13.39 11.16
C GLY A 59 -18.58 12.36 12.25
N GLN A 60 -18.31 11.10 11.88
CA GLN A 60 -18.12 10.01 12.84
C GLN A 60 -16.70 9.97 13.41
N ARG A 61 -16.59 9.40 14.60
CA ARG A 61 -15.31 9.07 15.24
C ARG A 61 -15.09 7.55 15.21
N ARG A 62 -13.84 7.15 15.36
CA ARG A 62 -13.41 5.73 15.42
C ARG A 62 -13.85 4.93 14.20
N VAL A 63 -13.91 5.59 13.03
CA VAL A 63 -14.30 4.93 11.78
C VAL A 63 -13.26 3.86 11.43
N PRO A 64 -13.65 2.60 11.23
CA PRO A 64 -12.74 1.56 10.75
C PRO A 64 -12.26 1.90 9.35
N ILE A 65 -10.94 2.03 9.16
CA ILE A 65 -10.38 2.31 7.86
C ILE A 65 -9.25 1.35 7.49
N ARG A 66 -9.14 1.07 6.21
CA ARG A 66 -7.96 0.46 5.60
C ARG A 66 -7.36 1.42 4.59
N VAL A 67 -6.11 1.80 4.76
CA VAL A 67 -5.33 2.43 3.69
C VAL A 67 -4.60 1.32 2.96
N HIS A 68 -5.04 1.04 1.74
CA HIS A 68 -4.56 -0.04 0.90
C HIS A 68 -3.81 0.51 -0.32
N SER A 69 -2.59 0.04 -0.56
CA SER A 69 -1.85 0.38 -1.78
C SER A 69 -2.06 -0.71 -2.82
N GLU A 70 -2.39 -0.32 -4.03
CA GLU A 70 -2.65 -1.19 -5.18
C GLU A 70 -1.60 -2.30 -5.33
N CYS A 71 -2.08 -3.50 -5.63
CA CYS A 71 -1.25 -4.65 -5.97
C CYS A 71 -1.90 -5.45 -7.10
N LEU A 72 -1.82 -4.94 -8.33
CA LEU A 72 -2.46 -5.51 -9.52
C LEU A 72 -2.20 -7.03 -9.66
N THR A 73 -0.96 -7.46 -9.38
CA THR A 73 -0.58 -8.88 -9.53
C THR A 73 -1.35 -9.79 -8.58
N ALA A 74 -1.60 -9.37 -7.33
CA ALA A 74 -2.35 -10.18 -6.37
C ALA A 74 -3.87 -10.04 -6.58
N GLU A 75 -4.34 -8.82 -6.74
CA GLU A 75 -5.77 -8.49 -6.70
C GLU A 75 -6.50 -8.83 -7.99
N VAL A 76 -5.82 -8.74 -9.15
CA VAL A 76 -6.40 -9.05 -10.46
C VAL A 76 -5.92 -10.40 -10.99
N PHE A 77 -4.62 -10.73 -10.83
CA PHE A 77 -4.03 -11.93 -11.40
C PHE A 77 -3.81 -13.04 -10.38
N SER A 78 -4.29 -12.90 -9.15
CA SER A 78 -4.24 -13.93 -8.10
C SER A 78 -2.81 -14.42 -7.80
N SER A 79 -1.81 -13.54 -7.87
CA SER A 79 -0.44 -13.87 -7.55
C SER A 79 -0.29 -14.27 -6.09
N LEU A 80 0.35 -15.39 -5.83
CA LEU A 80 0.62 -15.90 -4.48
C LEU A 80 1.90 -15.31 -3.85
N LYS A 81 2.59 -14.38 -4.52
CA LYS A 81 3.84 -13.78 -4.03
C LYS A 81 3.67 -12.89 -2.81
N CYS A 82 2.46 -12.45 -2.50
CA CYS A 82 2.13 -11.60 -1.35
C CYS A 82 0.72 -11.90 -0.84
N ASP A 83 0.35 -11.24 0.25
CA ASP A 83 -0.92 -11.34 0.95
C ASP A 83 -1.88 -10.15 0.68
N CYS A 84 -1.61 -9.36 -0.38
CA CYS A 84 -2.33 -8.10 -0.59
C CYS A 84 -3.81 -8.31 -0.87
N ASN A 85 -4.17 -9.31 -1.71
CA ASN A 85 -5.57 -9.62 -1.99
C ASN A 85 -6.32 -10.05 -0.73
N ASP A 86 -5.73 -10.95 0.06
CA ASP A 86 -6.35 -11.47 1.29
C ASP A 86 -6.57 -10.33 2.31
N GLN A 87 -5.63 -9.38 2.39
CA GLN A 87 -5.76 -8.20 3.23
C GLN A 87 -6.87 -7.25 2.75
N LEU A 88 -7.05 -7.10 1.44
CA LEU A 88 -8.11 -6.28 0.86
C LEU A 88 -9.48 -6.90 1.12
N GLU A 89 -9.63 -8.21 0.90
CA GLU A 89 -10.85 -8.96 1.16
C GLU A 89 -11.22 -8.94 2.65
N PHE A 90 -10.24 -9.20 3.52
CA PHE A 90 -10.42 -9.09 4.98
C PHE A 90 -10.94 -7.71 5.37
N ALA A 91 -10.34 -6.64 4.83
CA ALA A 91 -10.74 -5.28 5.19
C ALA A 91 -12.16 -4.95 4.72
N GLN A 92 -12.57 -5.36 3.52
CA GLN A 92 -13.93 -5.18 3.03
C GLN A 92 -14.95 -5.93 3.90
N ALA A 93 -14.67 -7.20 4.22
CA ALA A 93 -15.52 -8.00 5.10
C ALA A 93 -15.65 -7.38 6.50
N GLU A 94 -14.54 -6.92 7.06
CA GLU A 94 -14.50 -6.34 8.42
C GLU A 94 -15.25 -5.01 8.51
N VAL A 95 -15.15 -4.15 7.50
CA VAL A 95 -15.91 -2.90 7.40
C VAL A 95 -17.41 -3.18 7.38
N VAL A 96 -17.86 -4.14 6.57
CA VAL A 96 -19.28 -4.54 6.51
C VAL A 96 -19.74 -5.16 7.81
N ARG A 97 -18.94 -6.07 8.40
CA ARG A 97 -19.25 -6.70 9.69
C ARG A 97 -19.42 -5.69 10.82
N ARG A 98 -18.69 -4.57 10.78
CA ARG A 98 -18.77 -3.49 11.77
C ARG A 98 -19.92 -2.51 11.51
N GLY A 99 -20.62 -2.64 10.38
CA GLY A 99 -21.73 -1.78 9.98
C GLY A 99 -21.30 -0.40 9.45
N GLY A 100 -19.99 -0.19 9.20
CA GLY A 100 -19.49 1.04 8.62
C GLY A 100 -17.97 1.13 8.59
N GLY A 101 -17.43 1.86 7.62
CA GLY A 101 -16.01 2.12 7.48
C GLY A 101 -15.58 2.41 6.05
N ILE A 102 -14.26 2.54 5.83
CA ILE A 102 -13.71 2.99 4.56
C ILE A 102 -12.50 2.15 4.15
N ILE A 103 -12.45 1.78 2.87
CA ILE A 103 -11.23 1.29 2.22
C ILE A 103 -10.70 2.44 1.34
N LEU A 104 -9.56 3.02 1.71
CA LEU A 104 -8.84 3.98 0.87
C LEU A 104 -7.87 3.19 -0.01
N TYR A 105 -8.23 3.03 -1.28
CA TYR A 105 -7.44 2.28 -2.25
C TYR A 105 -6.56 3.26 -3.04
N LEU A 106 -5.27 3.28 -2.68
CA LEU A 106 -4.29 4.19 -3.26
C LEU A 106 -3.60 3.51 -4.44
N ARG A 107 -3.69 4.11 -5.62
CA ARG A 107 -3.10 3.58 -6.85
C ARG A 107 -1.60 3.90 -6.92
N GLN A 108 -0.86 3.34 -5.96
CA GLN A 108 0.59 3.45 -5.83
C GLN A 108 1.25 2.06 -5.87
N GLU A 109 1.18 1.43 -7.04
CA GLU A 109 1.68 0.09 -7.30
C GLU A 109 3.18 -0.06 -6.96
N GLY A 110 3.56 -1.26 -6.50
CA GLY A 110 4.95 -1.58 -6.21
C GLY A 110 5.55 -0.74 -5.08
N ARG A 111 4.77 -0.35 -4.08
CA ARG A 111 5.19 0.60 -3.02
C ARG A 111 5.59 1.98 -3.58
N GLY A 112 4.91 2.44 -4.61
CA GLY A 112 5.16 3.74 -5.22
C GLY A 112 6.20 3.74 -6.34
N ILE A 113 6.83 2.61 -6.67
CA ILE A 113 7.81 2.54 -7.77
C ILE A 113 7.18 2.19 -9.13
N GLY A 114 5.90 1.85 -9.16
CA GLY A 114 5.13 1.49 -10.34
C GLY A 114 5.26 0.02 -10.76
N LEU A 115 4.33 -0.43 -11.61
CA LEU A 115 4.21 -1.84 -12.01
C LEU A 115 5.44 -2.36 -12.76
N ALA A 116 5.98 -1.58 -13.69
CA ALA A 116 7.14 -2.01 -14.48
C ALA A 116 8.36 -2.30 -13.61
N ASN A 117 8.66 -1.42 -12.65
CA ASN A 117 9.77 -1.62 -11.72
C ASN A 117 9.53 -2.78 -10.76
N LYS A 118 8.29 -2.98 -10.31
CA LYS A 118 7.91 -4.15 -9.53
C LYS A 118 8.18 -5.45 -10.29
N VAL A 119 7.85 -5.51 -11.58
CA VAL A 119 8.10 -6.70 -12.41
C VAL A 119 9.60 -6.91 -12.62
N ARG A 120 10.40 -5.85 -12.82
CA ARG A 120 11.87 -5.93 -12.86
C ARG A 120 12.45 -6.50 -11.55
N ALA A 121 11.94 -6.01 -10.40
CA ALA A 121 12.32 -6.55 -9.09
C ALA A 121 11.96 -8.03 -8.95
N TYR A 122 10.81 -8.46 -9.47
CA TYR A 122 10.43 -9.88 -9.49
C TYR A 122 11.39 -10.75 -10.32
N ALA A 123 11.92 -10.25 -11.45
CA ALA A 123 12.92 -10.95 -12.23
C ALA A 123 14.21 -11.16 -11.42
N LEU A 124 14.72 -10.12 -10.77
CA LEU A 124 15.90 -10.21 -9.90
C LEU A 124 15.68 -11.15 -8.71
N GLN A 125 14.47 -11.16 -8.14
CA GLN A 125 14.11 -12.10 -7.07
C GLN A 125 14.06 -13.56 -7.55
N ALA A 126 13.66 -13.81 -8.79
CA ALA A 126 13.71 -15.16 -9.38
C ALA A 126 15.14 -15.64 -9.53
N ASP A 127 16.10 -14.72 -9.75
CA ASP A 127 17.54 -15.00 -9.83
C ASP A 127 18.23 -15.04 -8.45
N GLY A 128 17.46 -14.93 -7.34
CA GLY A 128 17.95 -15.14 -5.96
C GLY A 128 18.10 -13.89 -5.09
N ALA A 129 17.93 -12.68 -5.62
CA ALA A 129 17.94 -11.45 -4.83
C ALA A 129 16.76 -11.44 -3.81
N ASP A 130 16.96 -10.82 -2.65
CA ASP A 130 15.84 -10.50 -1.78
C ASP A 130 15.13 -9.20 -2.23
N THR A 131 14.03 -8.83 -1.56
CA THR A 131 13.23 -7.65 -1.94
C THR A 131 14.02 -6.34 -1.83
N ILE A 132 14.90 -6.20 -0.84
CA ILE A 132 15.69 -4.98 -0.62
C ILE A 132 16.80 -4.92 -1.65
N GLN A 133 17.55 -6.01 -1.81
CA GLN A 133 18.62 -6.14 -2.80
C GLN A 133 18.12 -5.88 -4.22
N ALA A 134 16.94 -6.39 -4.58
CA ALA A 134 16.35 -6.16 -5.90
C ALA A 134 16.07 -4.66 -6.14
N ASN A 135 15.57 -3.92 -5.14
CA ASN A 135 15.36 -2.49 -5.25
C ASN A 135 16.68 -1.70 -5.31
N GLU A 136 17.68 -2.07 -4.51
CA GLU A 136 19.01 -1.45 -4.54
C GLU A 136 19.70 -1.62 -5.90
N LEU A 137 19.64 -2.83 -6.48
CA LEU A 137 20.17 -3.11 -7.81
C LEU A 137 19.48 -2.29 -8.92
N LEU A 138 18.21 -1.93 -8.71
CA LEU A 138 17.44 -1.10 -9.63
C LEU A 138 17.59 0.41 -9.33
N HIS A 139 18.37 0.79 -8.31
CA HIS A 139 18.50 2.17 -7.81
C HIS A 139 17.15 2.79 -7.44
N LEU A 140 16.25 1.99 -6.85
CA LEU A 140 14.91 2.40 -6.47
C LEU A 140 14.78 2.45 -4.94
N PRO A 141 13.94 3.35 -4.40
CA PRO A 141 13.64 3.34 -2.97
C PRO A 141 12.93 2.04 -2.57
N VAL A 142 13.18 1.59 -1.35
CA VAL A 142 12.52 0.41 -0.79
C VAL A 142 11.01 0.67 -0.56
N ASP A 143 10.69 1.91 -0.21
CA ASP A 143 9.31 2.38 -0.04
C ASP A 143 9.22 3.86 -0.44
N ALA A 144 8.42 4.16 -1.46
CA ALA A 144 8.14 5.50 -1.95
C ALA A 144 6.66 5.89 -1.78
N ARG A 145 5.91 5.15 -0.93
CA ARG A 145 4.50 5.45 -0.70
C ARG A 145 4.33 6.76 0.05
N GLN A 146 3.28 7.47 -0.33
CA GLN A 146 2.84 8.69 0.32
C GLN A 146 1.40 8.53 0.79
N TYR A 147 1.06 9.15 1.93
CA TYR A 147 -0.27 9.02 2.53
C TYR A 147 -1.01 10.36 2.63
N ASP A 148 -0.44 11.43 2.06
CA ASP A 148 -1.06 12.76 1.98
C ASP A 148 -2.44 12.68 1.34
N VAL A 149 -2.55 11.98 0.20
CA VAL A 149 -3.84 11.78 -0.48
C VAL A 149 -4.85 11.04 0.42
N ALA A 150 -4.42 10.06 1.22
CA ALA A 150 -5.31 9.35 2.13
C ALA A 150 -5.84 10.29 3.23
N ALA A 151 -4.98 11.17 3.76
CA ALA A 151 -5.38 12.16 4.75
C ALA A 151 -6.39 13.16 4.16
N GLU A 152 -6.17 13.65 2.95
CA GLU A 152 -7.10 14.56 2.28
C GLU A 152 -8.44 13.89 1.93
N MET A 153 -8.43 12.62 1.49
CA MET A 153 -9.66 11.84 1.26
C MET A 153 -10.48 11.69 2.55
N LEU A 154 -9.84 11.42 3.70
CA LEU A 154 -10.52 11.34 4.99
C LEU A 154 -11.13 12.68 5.41
N ARG A 155 -10.46 13.81 5.12
CA ARG A 155 -10.99 15.15 5.36
C ARG A 155 -12.19 15.46 4.45
N ALA A 156 -12.09 15.10 3.16
CA ALA A 156 -13.18 15.28 2.19
C ALA A 156 -14.42 14.45 2.59
N LEU A 157 -14.22 13.26 3.16
CA LEU A 157 -15.29 12.42 3.69
C LEU A 157 -15.73 12.84 5.10
N GLU A 158 -15.20 13.94 5.66
CA GLU A 158 -15.53 14.52 6.95
C GLU A 158 -15.39 13.54 8.14
N VAL A 159 -14.43 12.61 8.06
CA VAL A 159 -14.13 11.67 9.15
C VAL A 159 -13.40 12.38 10.28
N LYS A 160 -13.85 12.24 11.53
CA LYS A 160 -13.24 12.92 12.69
C LYS A 160 -12.08 12.15 13.27
N SER A 161 -12.21 10.84 13.41
CA SER A 161 -11.12 9.97 13.86
C SER A 161 -11.28 8.56 13.34
N VAL A 162 -10.20 7.77 13.39
CA VAL A 162 -10.16 6.46 12.74
C VAL A 162 -9.68 5.34 13.66
N LEU A 163 -10.12 4.10 13.35
CA LEU A 163 -9.51 2.85 13.77
C LEU A 163 -8.79 2.26 12.56
N LEU A 164 -7.46 2.28 12.59
CA LEU A 164 -6.64 1.93 11.43
C LEU A 164 -6.38 0.43 11.34
N MET A 165 -6.88 -0.22 10.28
CA MET A 165 -6.56 -1.61 9.94
C MET A 165 -5.16 -1.67 9.33
N THR A 166 -4.16 -2.02 10.14
CA THR A 166 -2.76 -2.10 9.70
C THR A 166 -1.92 -2.99 10.63
N ASN A 167 -0.88 -3.61 10.06
CA ASN A 167 0.21 -4.25 10.78
C ASN A 167 1.51 -3.43 10.66
N ASN A 168 1.48 -2.30 9.94
CA ASN A 168 2.63 -1.42 9.75
C ASN A 168 2.52 -0.20 10.68
N PRO A 169 3.40 -0.05 11.69
CA PRO A 169 3.40 1.11 12.58
C PRO A 169 3.71 2.41 11.84
N ASP A 170 4.60 2.38 10.83
CA ASP A 170 5.00 3.57 10.08
C ASP A 170 3.79 4.23 9.38
N LYS A 171 2.81 3.41 8.94
CA LYS A 171 1.58 3.92 8.33
C LYS A 171 0.74 4.74 9.31
N ARG A 172 0.70 4.30 10.56
CA ARG A 172 0.03 5.05 11.64
C ARG A 172 0.75 6.36 11.90
N GLU A 173 2.08 6.30 12.11
CA GLU A 173 2.91 7.47 12.40
C GLU A 173 2.78 8.54 11.32
N GLN A 174 2.77 8.14 10.03
CA GLN A 174 2.61 9.06 8.90
C GLN A 174 1.20 9.71 8.86
N LEU A 175 0.13 8.95 9.09
CA LEU A 175 -1.23 9.53 9.13
C LEU A 175 -1.40 10.49 10.31
N GLU A 176 -0.84 10.16 11.49
CA GLU A 176 -0.85 11.06 12.65
C GLU A 176 -0.05 12.34 12.38
N ALA A 177 1.12 12.23 11.72
CA ALA A 177 1.91 13.40 11.30
C ALA A 177 1.17 14.30 10.28
N LEU A 178 0.27 13.71 9.47
CA LEU A 178 -0.62 14.44 8.57
C LEU A 178 -1.89 14.98 9.27
N GLY A 179 -1.98 14.86 10.60
CA GLY A 179 -3.07 15.41 11.41
C GLY A 179 -4.34 14.56 11.43
N ILE A 180 -4.27 13.29 11.07
CA ILE A 180 -5.40 12.36 11.22
C ILE A 180 -5.37 11.78 12.64
N GLU A 181 -6.47 11.91 13.37
CA GLU A 181 -6.62 11.34 14.71
C GLU A 181 -6.82 9.82 14.62
N VAL A 182 -5.77 9.03 14.98
CA VAL A 182 -5.82 7.57 14.99
C VAL A 182 -6.05 7.07 16.41
N GLU A 183 -7.30 6.81 16.78
CA GLU A 183 -7.69 6.36 18.13
C GLU A 183 -7.34 4.90 18.45
N GLY A 184 -7.00 4.11 17.45
CA GLY A 184 -6.60 2.73 17.66
C GLY A 184 -6.21 1.99 16.40
N ARG A 185 -5.66 0.79 16.61
CA ARG A 185 -5.27 -0.14 15.55
C ARG A 185 -6.16 -1.37 15.56
N LEU A 186 -6.54 -1.81 14.38
CA LEU A 186 -7.15 -3.10 14.13
C LEU A 186 -6.14 -3.98 13.40
N PRO A 187 -5.69 -5.12 13.97
CA PRO A 187 -4.75 -6.00 13.30
C PRO A 187 -5.39 -6.64 12.06
N VAL A 188 -4.60 -6.82 11.01
CA VAL A 188 -5.00 -7.51 9.77
C VAL A 188 -4.23 -8.82 9.72
N LEU A 189 -4.81 -9.86 10.28
CA LEU A 189 -4.19 -11.18 10.36
C LEU A 189 -4.79 -12.06 9.26
N VAL A 190 -4.00 -12.35 8.24
CA VAL A 190 -4.35 -13.26 7.15
C VAL A 190 -3.34 -14.41 7.13
N GLU A 191 -3.79 -15.60 6.78
CA GLU A 191 -2.92 -16.77 6.72
C GLU A 191 -1.84 -16.61 5.65
N ALA A 192 -0.61 -17.00 6.00
CA ALA A 192 0.49 -16.98 5.05
C ALA A 192 0.44 -18.23 4.17
N ASN A 193 0.51 -18.06 2.86
CA ASN A 193 0.68 -19.20 1.94
C ASN A 193 2.18 -19.55 1.75
N PRO A 194 2.53 -20.75 1.29
CA PRO A 194 3.93 -21.18 1.14
C PRO A 194 4.80 -20.27 0.27
N HIS A 195 4.20 -19.54 -0.68
CA HIS A 195 4.92 -18.62 -1.57
C HIS A 195 5.10 -17.23 -0.96
N SER A 196 4.21 -16.81 -0.04
CA SER A 196 4.26 -15.49 0.61
C SER A 196 5.01 -15.50 1.95
N VAL A 197 5.24 -16.66 2.59
CA VAL A 197 5.90 -16.77 3.91
C VAL A 197 7.22 -16.02 3.95
N ARG A 198 8.12 -16.22 2.97
CA ARG A 198 9.42 -15.55 2.93
C ARG A 198 9.27 -14.02 2.84
N TYR A 199 8.35 -13.55 2.03
CA TYR A 199 8.05 -12.12 1.89
C TYR A 199 7.52 -11.51 3.21
N LEU A 200 6.62 -12.21 3.90
CA LEU A 200 6.06 -11.77 5.17
C LEU A 200 7.12 -11.79 6.30
N GLN A 201 8.02 -12.77 6.29
CA GLN A 201 9.15 -12.82 7.22
C GLN A 201 10.09 -11.62 7.04
N VAL A 202 10.40 -11.21 5.79
CA VAL A 202 11.18 -10.00 5.50
C VAL A 202 10.44 -8.76 6.01
N LYS A 203 9.12 -8.66 5.79
CA LYS A 203 8.31 -7.56 6.33
C LYS A 203 8.39 -7.47 7.85
N ALA A 204 8.27 -8.60 8.55
CA ALA A 204 8.32 -8.62 10.01
C ALA A 204 9.70 -8.27 10.54
N ALA A 205 10.78 -8.84 9.95
CA ALA A 205 12.14 -8.69 10.44
C ALA A 205 12.78 -7.35 10.09
N GLN A 206 12.51 -6.80 8.90
CA GLN A 206 13.23 -5.65 8.36
C GLN A 206 12.38 -4.40 8.17
N MET A 207 11.03 -4.52 8.24
CA MET A 207 10.10 -3.43 7.98
C MET A 207 9.15 -3.16 9.15
N ARG A 208 9.51 -3.54 10.36
CA ARG A 208 8.75 -3.28 11.62
C ARG A 208 7.29 -3.76 11.60
N HIS A 209 6.91 -4.68 10.67
CA HIS A 209 5.54 -5.18 10.62
C HIS A 209 5.24 -6.12 11.80
N ASP A 210 4.12 -5.87 12.47
CA ASP A 210 3.63 -6.71 13.57
C ASP A 210 2.86 -7.92 12.99
N LEU A 211 3.60 -9.02 12.78
CA LEU A 211 3.11 -10.28 12.20
C LEU A 211 3.48 -11.47 13.08
N PRO A 212 2.95 -11.57 14.32
CA PRO A 212 3.35 -12.60 15.30
C PRO A 212 3.10 -14.02 14.79
N HIS A 213 2.04 -14.24 14.02
CA HIS A 213 1.68 -15.55 13.47
C HIS A 213 2.67 -16.05 12.41
N VAL A 214 3.38 -15.15 11.73
CA VAL A 214 4.40 -15.52 10.72
C VAL A 214 5.73 -15.87 11.37
N LEU A 215 6.02 -15.28 12.53
CA LEU A 215 7.27 -15.48 13.25
C LEU A 215 7.23 -16.74 14.13
N ALA A 216 6.03 -17.18 14.56
CA ALA A 216 5.86 -18.31 15.47
C ALA A 216 6.22 -19.66 14.83
N ASP A 217 6.13 -19.80 13.52
CA ASP A 217 6.22 -21.11 12.85
C ASP A 217 7.60 -21.51 12.29
N ARG A 218 8.63 -20.63 12.23
CA ARG A 218 10.02 -21.04 11.88
C ARG A 218 11.07 -19.98 12.22
N PRO A 219 12.20 -20.37 12.85
CA PRO A 219 13.38 -19.51 12.89
C PRO A 219 13.92 -19.30 11.48
N LEU A 220 14.27 -18.03 11.14
CA LEU A 220 14.99 -17.70 9.92
C LEU A 220 16.30 -18.49 9.88
N ARG A 221 16.36 -19.57 9.11
CA ARG A 221 17.64 -20.19 8.78
C ARG A 221 18.32 -19.27 7.77
N HIS A 222 19.37 -18.58 8.19
CA HIS A 222 20.37 -18.05 7.28
C HIS A 222 20.96 -19.26 6.52
N ASN A 223 20.41 -19.55 5.35
CA ASN A 223 21.14 -20.35 4.40
C ASN A 223 22.27 -19.45 3.88
N GLY A 224 23.46 -19.67 4.44
CA GLY A 224 24.72 -19.32 3.78
C GLY A 224 24.76 -20.11 2.47
N GLY A 225 24.03 -19.63 1.46
CA GLY A 225 24.03 -20.16 0.11
C GLY A 225 25.18 -19.51 -0.64
N THR A 226 26.15 -20.34 -0.97
CA THR A 226 27.21 -20.18 -1.95
C THR A 226 26.81 -19.27 -3.11
N ASN A 227 27.76 -18.39 -3.49
CA ASN A 227 27.78 -17.53 -4.66
C ASN A 227 27.14 -18.17 -5.92
N GLY A 228 25.84 -18.00 -6.09
CA GLY A 228 25.20 -18.13 -7.38
C GLY A 228 25.43 -16.83 -8.15
N ASN A 229 26.02 -16.91 -9.34
CA ASN A 229 26.23 -15.80 -10.24
C ASN A 229 24.92 -15.01 -10.42
N VAL A 230 24.83 -13.85 -9.81
CA VAL A 230 23.75 -12.91 -10.10
C VAL A 230 23.95 -12.43 -11.52
N THR A 231 23.04 -12.80 -12.41
CA THR A 231 23.07 -12.37 -13.81
C THR A 231 23.02 -10.84 -13.83
N SER A 232 23.98 -10.21 -14.52
CA SER A 232 24.06 -8.74 -14.54
C SER A 232 22.80 -8.13 -15.17
N LEU A 233 22.42 -6.95 -14.72
CA LEU A 233 21.28 -6.19 -15.22
C LEU A 233 21.31 -6.03 -16.75
N GLU A 234 22.52 -5.87 -17.33
CA GLU A 234 22.74 -5.77 -18.77
C GLU A 234 22.33 -7.06 -19.52
N THR A 235 22.53 -8.23 -18.91
CA THR A 235 22.16 -9.52 -19.50
C THR A 235 20.65 -9.73 -19.52
N LEU A 236 19.95 -9.24 -18.46
CA LEU A 236 18.48 -9.29 -18.37
C LEU A 236 17.81 -8.31 -19.33
N LEU A 237 18.38 -7.12 -19.52
CA LEU A 237 17.84 -6.09 -20.41
C LEU A 237 18.02 -6.42 -21.91
N ARG A 238 18.95 -7.32 -22.27
CA ARG A 238 19.18 -7.77 -23.65
C ARG A 238 18.28 -8.94 -24.10
N ARG A 239 17.43 -9.48 -23.21
CA ARG A 239 16.52 -10.60 -23.50
C ARG A 239 15.09 -10.16 -23.89
N ASN A 240 14.84 -8.85 -23.99
CA ASN A 240 13.58 -8.26 -24.47
C ASN A 240 13.80 -7.44 -25.74
#